data_7177f5b743e2a4c02f674053faaee058
#
_entry.id   7177f5b743e2a4c02f674053faaee058
#
_cell.length_a   1.000
_cell.length_b   1.000
_cell.length_c   1.000
_cell.angle_alpha   90.00
_cell.angle_beta   90.00
_cell.angle_gamma   90.00
#
_symmetry.space_group_name_H-M   'P 1'
#
loop_
_entity.id
_entity.type
_entity.pdbx_description
1 polymer ?
#
loop_
_entity_poly.entity_id
_entity_poly.type
_entity_poly.pdbx_seq_one_letter_code
_entity_poly.pdbx_strand_id
1 'polypeptide(L)'
;ALPISEAVTMKKLHIIATGGTIACVPSPNGLMPGLGAKELLEYVPGGHKIEYTDLFHMDSSNIQPEEWQQMAKAVIKARESCSGIVITHGTDTMAYTASMLSFMLRDIDIPVVLTGSQYPIVRPDSDGRKNLHNAIIAASELTGGVYIAFGDAVIKGCRAVKTRTTSLNAFESINYPYIGAVANGGFISFVRPEPRKEFSCFIDIDPRVALIKLIPGTSPAFLESVASCGIKGVVVEAFGLGGVHNFRRDHAMSLKKLIDEDIPVVLTSQCLYEASSPDIYEVSHTLRDSGVISAADMTTEAAVTKLMWVLGHTHDMDKVRQMMAWDYCGEINADRVM
;
A
#
# COMPACT_ATOMS: atom_id res chain seq x y z
N ALA A 1 6.31 46.47 -13.30
CA ALA A 1 5.55 46.02 -12.13
C ALA A 1 5.37 44.50 -12.25
N LEU A 2 5.99 43.75 -11.38
CA LEU A 2 5.75 42.31 -11.24
C LEU A 2 4.36 42.13 -10.63
N PRO A 3 3.55 41.14 -11.07
CA PRO A 3 2.25 40.90 -10.47
C PRO A 3 2.43 40.50 -9.00
N ILE A 4 1.67 41.15 -8.14
CA ILE A 4 1.54 40.91 -6.72
C ILE A 4 1.11 39.43 -6.54
N SER A 5 1.83 38.73 -5.70
CA SER A 5 1.57 37.34 -5.34
C SER A 5 0.09 37.10 -5.06
N GLU A 6 -0.53 36.18 -5.79
CA GLU A 6 -1.81 35.61 -5.37
C GLU A 6 -1.64 35.13 -3.91
N ALA A 7 -2.51 35.61 -3.04
CA ALA A 7 -2.54 35.20 -1.66
C ALA A 7 -2.68 33.67 -1.66
N VAL A 8 -1.66 32.97 -1.19
CA VAL A 8 -1.71 31.52 -1.01
C VAL A 8 -2.87 31.25 -0.07
N THR A 9 -3.98 30.80 -0.61
CA THR A 9 -5.15 30.42 0.19
C THR A 9 -4.70 29.26 1.05
N MET A 10 -4.59 29.48 2.37
CA MET A 10 -4.17 28.45 3.33
C MET A 10 -5.11 27.25 3.21
N LYS A 11 -4.61 26.15 2.68
CA LYS A 11 -5.39 24.91 2.57
C LYS A 11 -5.68 24.36 3.97
N LYS A 12 -6.90 23.88 4.18
CA LYS A 12 -7.27 23.18 5.37
C LYS A 12 -6.91 21.71 5.23
N LEU A 13 -6.07 21.20 6.12
CA LEU A 13 -5.61 19.82 6.13
C LEU A 13 -6.18 19.07 7.34
N HIS A 14 -6.13 17.75 7.30
CA HIS A 14 -6.53 16.89 8.41
C HIS A 14 -5.45 15.85 8.68
N ILE A 15 -5.06 15.66 9.97
CA ILE A 15 -4.15 14.59 10.39
C ILE A 15 -4.95 13.50 11.09
N ILE A 16 -4.75 12.26 10.67
CA ILE A 16 -5.26 11.05 11.31
C ILE A 16 -4.07 10.33 11.94
N ALA A 17 -4.01 10.30 13.27
CA ALA A 17 -2.96 9.60 13.99
C ALA A 17 -3.37 8.15 14.25
N THR A 18 -2.48 7.20 13.87
CA THR A 18 -2.69 5.77 14.10
C THR A 18 -1.61 5.13 14.99
N GLY A 19 -0.63 5.92 15.45
CA GLY A 19 0.50 5.45 16.24
C GLY A 19 1.78 5.29 15.44
N GLY A 20 2.43 4.14 15.54
CA GLY A 20 3.73 3.84 14.93
C GLY A 20 4.91 4.47 15.66
N THR A 21 6.13 4.18 15.18
CA THR A 21 7.38 4.66 15.81
C THR A 21 7.45 6.18 15.95
N ILE A 22 6.89 6.92 14.99
CA ILE A 22 6.86 8.38 15.03
C ILE A 22 6.21 8.92 16.31
N ALA A 23 5.17 8.23 16.80
CA ALA A 23 4.41 8.59 17.98
C ALA A 23 4.92 7.92 19.27
N CYS A 24 6.05 7.17 19.21
CA CYS A 24 6.56 6.47 20.39
C CYS A 24 7.22 7.39 21.40
N VAL A 25 7.04 7.01 22.65
CA VAL A 25 7.73 7.57 23.82
C VAL A 25 8.41 6.45 24.61
N PRO A 26 9.48 6.76 25.40
CA PRO A 26 10.09 5.78 26.29
C PRO A 26 9.09 5.27 27.33
N SER A 27 9.11 3.95 27.58
CA SER A 27 8.38 3.28 28.64
C SER A 27 9.32 2.32 29.40
N PRO A 28 8.93 1.81 30.58
CA PRO A 28 9.76 0.84 31.32
C PRO A 28 10.11 -0.43 30.52
N ASN A 29 9.28 -0.80 29.54
CA ASN A 29 9.44 -2.02 28.75
C ASN A 29 9.92 -1.74 27.31
N GLY A 30 10.38 -0.52 27.00
CA GLY A 30 10.85 -0.12 25.68
C GLY A 30 10.05 1.08 25.12
N LEU A 31 9.98 1.18 23.79
CA LEU A 31 9.20 2.23 23.13
C LEU A 31 7.73 1.80 23.00
N MET A 32 6.80 2.74 23.24
CA MET A 32 5.37 2.51 23.01
C MET A 32 4.73 3.73 22.34
N PRO A 33 3.76 3.57 21.42
CA PRO A 33 2.99 4.69 20.90
C PRO A 33 2.25 5.43 22.03
N GLY A 34 2.50 6.74 22.17
CA GLY A 34 1.95 7.52 23.27
C GLY A 34 1.61 8.96 22.89
N LEU A 35 2.06 9.44 21.72
CA LEU A 35 1.72 10.78 21.24
C LEU A 35 0.51 10.71 20.31
N GLY A 36 -0.43 11.64 20.50
CA GLY A 36 -1.52 11.89 19.57
C GLY A 36 -1.13 12.90 18.47
N ALA A 37 -2.07 13.17 17.59
CA ALA A 37 -1.86 14.11 16.48
C ALA A 37 -1.52 15.52 16.94
N LYS A 38 -2.14 15.97 18.04
CA LYS A 38 -1.88 17.30 18.62
C LYS A 38 -0.43 17.46 19.04
N GLU A 39 0.10 16.49 19.77
CA GLU A 39 1.49 16.49 20.23
C GLU A 39 2.46 16.37 19.07
N LEU A 40 2.14 15.57 18.05
CA LEU A 40 2.97 15.44 16.85
C LEU A 40 3.08 16.77 16.09
N LEU A 41 2.02 17.58 16.04
CA LEU A 41 2.00 18.88 15.39
C LEU A 41 2.93 19.91 16.06
N GLU A 42 3.28 19.74 17.33
CA GLU A 42 4.23 20.63 18.03
C GLU A 42 5.67 20.52 17.47
N TYR A 43 5.97 19.45 16.74
CA TYR A 43 7.29 19.21 16.16
C TYR A 43 7.46 19.71 14.73
N VAL A 44 6.42 20.26 14.11
CA VAL A 44 6.46 20.76 12.73
C VAL A 44 6.17 22.25 12.66
N PRO A 45 6.74 22.98 11.68
CA PRO A 45 6.45 24.40 11.53
C PRO A 45 4.97 24.64 11.27
N GLY A 46 4.42 25.69 11.89
CA GLY A 46 3.08 26.16 11.59
C GLY A 46 2.99 26.73 10.16
N GLY A 47 1.77 26.91 9.63
CA GLY A 47 1.54 27.49 8.30
C GLY A 47 0.27 27.02 7.62
N HIS A 48 -0.31 25.92 8.09
CA HIS A 48 -1.58 25.36 7.60
C HIS A 48 -2.63 25.37 8.70
N LYS A 49 -3.91 25.47 8.33
CA LYS A 49 -5.00 25.17 9.25
C LYS A 49 -5.17 23.67 9.29
N ILE A 50 -4.78 23.03 10.40
CA ILE A 50 -4.80 21.57 10.53
C ILE A 50 -5.82 21.16 11.59
N GLU A 51 -6.77 20.31 11.20
CA GLU A 51 -7.62 19.54 12.10
C GLU A 51 -7.04 18.15 12.30
N TYR A 52 -7.44 17.45 13.35
CA TYR A 52 -6.87 16.13 13.63
C TYR A 52 -7.89 15.18 14.26
N THR A 53 -7.57 13.89 14.13
CA THR A 53 -8.26 12.77 14.76
C THR A 53 -7.23 11.79 15.28
N ASP A 54 -7.29 11.45 16.57
CA ASP A 54 -6.56 10.31 17.13
C ASP A 54 -7.42 9.07 16.92
N LEU A 55 -6.99 8.21 15.99
CA LEU A 55 -7.74 7.02 15.62
C LEU A 55 -7.26 5.80 16.40
N PHE A 56 -5.93 5.61 16.45
CA PHE A 56 -5.27 4.53 17.17
C PHE A 56 -3.95 4.99 17.81
N HIS A 57 -3.44 4.18 18.75
CA HIS A 57 -2.09 4.25 19.30
C HIS A 57 -1.44 2.87 19.17
N MET A 58 -1.25 2.39 17.92
CA MET A 58 -0.82 1.02 17.66
C MET A 58 0.57 0.97 17.01
N ASP A 59 1.33 -0.09 17.33
CA ASP A 59 2.42 -0.52 16.47
C ASP A 59 1.83 -1.09 15.17
N SER A 60 2.45 -0.78 14.03
CA SER A 60 1.91 -1.21 12.74
C SER A 60 1.91 -2.72 12.52
N SER A 61 2.73 -3.46 13.26
CA SER A 61 2.68 -4.93 13.25
C SER A 61 1.36 -5.50 13.78
N ASN A 62 0.60 -4.70 14.53
CA ASN A 62 -0.72 -5.04 15.06
C ASN A 62 -1.88 -4.52 14.19
N ILE A 63 -1.61 -3.77 13.14
CA ILE A 63 -2.64 -3.33 12.19
C ILE A 63 -3.18 -4.54 11.44
N GLN A 64 -4.49 -4.69 11.46
CA GLN A 64 -5.24 -5.75 10.80
C GLN A 64 -6.21 -5.16 9.77
N PRO A 65 -6.90 -5.99 8.96
CA PRO A 65 -7.87 -5.52 7.97
C PRO A 65 -8.99 -4.62 8.53
N GLU A 66 -9.39 -4.83 9.78
CA GLU A 66 -10.41 -4.02 10.47
C GLU A 66 -9.95 -2.58 10.70
N GLU A 67 -8.66 -2.37 10.99
CA GLU A 67 -8.07 -1.03 11.13
C GLU A 67 -8.02 -0.29 9.79
N TRP A 68 -7.80 -0.98 8.66
CA TRP A 68 -7.88 -0.36 7.33
C TRP A 68 -9.27 0.17 7.04
N GLN A 69 -10.32 -0.59 7.39
CA GLN A 69 -11.71 -0.14 7.23
C GLN A 69 -12.01 1.09 8.11
N GLN A 70 -11.48 1.14 9.32
CA GLN A 70 -11.64 2.29 10.22
C GLN A 70 -10.89 3.52 9.69
N MET A 71 -9.65 3.33 9.16
CA MET A 71 -8.90 4.42 8.52
C MET A 71 -9.65 4.96 7.29
N ALA A 72 -10.17 4.08 6.44
CA ALA A 72 -10.97 4.49 5.27
C ALA A 72 -12.20 5.32 5.68
N LYS A 73 -12.95 4.89 6.71
CA LYS A 73 -14.08 5.64 7.25
C LYS A 73 -13.66 7.01 7.80
N ALA A 74 -12.53 7.08 8.51
CA ALA A 74 -11.99 8.34 9.02
C ALA A 74 -11.60 9.29 7.89
N VAL A 75 -10.97 8.77 6.82
CA VAL A 75 -10.62 9.54 5.61
C VAL A 75 -11.88 10.09 4.93
N ILE A 76 -12.89 9.25 4.71
CA ILE A 76 -14.17 9.67 4.08
C ILE A 76 -14.81 10.81 4.87
N LYS A 77 -14.85 10.70 6.18
CA LYS A 77 -15.40 11.74 7.07
C LYS A 77 -14.59 13.04 7.00
N ALA A 78 -13.25 12.95 7.07
CA ALA A 78 -12.37 14.13 7.05
C ALA A 78 -12.41 14.84 5.70
N ARG A 79 -12.55 14.08 4.57
CA ARG A 79 -12.63 14.59 3.20
C ARG A 79 -13.70 15.67 3.03
N GLU A 80 -14.80 15.60 3.76
CA GLU A 80 -15.91 16.56 3.65
C GLU A 80 -15.51 18.00 4.04
N SER A 81 -14.43 18.15 4.81
CA SER A 81 -14.07 19.44 5.42
C SER A 81 -12.63 19.87 5.18
N CYS A 82 -11.80 19.08 4.46
CA CYS A 82 -10.40 19.40 4.20
C CYS A 82 -10.02 19.19 2.72
N SER A 83 -8.86 19.67 2.33
CA SER A 83 -8.32 19.56 0.97
C SER A 83 -7.13 18.62 0.86
N GLY A 84 -6.77 17.96 1.96
CA GLY A 84 -5.72 16.94 2.00
C GLY A 84 -5.63 16.32 3.38
N ILE A 85 -5.23 15.06 3.43
CA ILE A 85 -5.16 14.26 4.65
C ILE A 85 -3.75 13.70 4.80
N VAL A 86 -3.23 13.73 6.04
CA VAL A 86 -2.00 13.02 6.43
C VAL A 86 -2.38 11.93 7.42
N ILE A 87 -1.89 10.71 7.21
CA ILE A 87 -2.02 9.60 8.15
C ILE A 87 -0.64 9.28 8.72
N THR A 88 -0.46 9.43 10.04
CA THR A 88 0.77 8.94 10.69
C THR A 88 0.64 7.46 10.99
N HIS A 89 1.63 6.66 10.62
CA HIS A 89 1.56 5.20 10.63
C HIS A 89 2.93 4.59 10.97
N GLY A 90 2.97 3.40 11.53
CA GLY A 90 4.19 2.64 11.67
C GLY A 90 4.69 2.10 10.32
N THR A 91 6.00 1.98 10.16
CA THR A 91 6.62 1.71 8.85
C THR A 91 6.45 0.27 8.35
N ASP A 92 6.23 -0.71 9.24
CA ASP A 92 6.31 -2.14 8.88
C ASP A 92 5.17 -2.59 7.95
N THR A 93 3.96 -2.09 8.17
CA THR A 93 2.79 -2.44 7.34
C THR A 93 2.24 -1.25 6.55
N MET A 94 2.96 -0.13 6.51
CA MET A 94 2.50 1.09 5.82
C MET A 94 2.23 0.84 4.33
N ALA A 95 3.04 0.02 3.65
CA ALA A 95 2.85 -0.31 2.24
C ALA A 95 1.55 -1.11 2.00
N TYR A 96 1.21 -2.06 2.87
CA TYR A 96 -0.08 -2.77 2.85
C TYR A 96 -1.24 -1.80 3.08
N THR A 97 -1.15 -0.95 4.09
CA THR A 97 -2.18 0.05 4.41
C THR A 97 -2.40 1.01 3.25
N ALA A 98 -1.31 1.55 2.66
CA ALA A 98 -1.40 2.46 1.54
C ALA A 98 -1.99 1.80 0.29
N SER A 99 -1.62 0.53 0.01
CA SER A 99 -2.20 -0.25 -1.09
C SER A 99 -3.69 -0.49 -0.86
N MET A 100 -4.10 -0.95 0.32
CA MET A 100 -5.50 -1.20 0.63
C MET A 100 -6.34 0.07 0.56
N LEU A 101 -5.87 1.17 1.12
CA LEU A 101 -6.57 2.46 1.04
C LEU A 101 -6.67 2.96 -0.40
N SER A 102 -5.69 2.65 -1.28
CA SER A 102 -5.77 2.98 -2.71
C SER A 102 -6.95 2.28 -3.40
N PHE A 103 -7.24 1.03 -3.03
CA PHE A 103 -8.39 0.28 -3.56
C PHE A 103 -9.71 0.71 -2.91
N MET A 104 -9.76 0.85 -1.59
CA MET A 104 -10.96 1.24 -0.86
C MET A 104 -11.45 2.65 -1.22
N LEU A 105 -10.53 3.59 -1.47
CA LEU A 105 -10.78 5.01 -1.73
C LEU A 105 -10.48 5.36 -3.19
N ARG A 106 -10.89 4.52 -4.11
CA ARG A 106 -10.59 4.68 -5.53
C ARG A 106 -11.05 6.04 -6.06
N ASP A 107 -10.15 6.70 -6.81
CA ASP A 107 -10.38 8.00 -7.42
C ASP A 107 -10.72 9.12 -6.40
N ILE A 108 -10.24 8.98 -5.13
CA ILE A 108 -10.41 10.04 -4.13
C ILE A 108 -9.87 11.37 -4.67
N ASP A 109 -10.66 12.43 -4.52
CA ASP A 109 -10.40 13.75 -5.12
C ASP A 109 -9.42 14.63 -4.34
N ILE A 110 -9.07 14.24 -3.12
CA ILE A 110 -8.06 14.90 -2.28
C ILE A 110 -6.89 13.95 -2.01
N PRO A 111 -5.67 14.45 -1.80
CA PRO A 111 -4.54 13.61 -1.44
C PRO A 111 -4.68 13.04 -0.03
N VAL A 112 -4.37 11.75 0.09
CA VAL A 112 -4.21 11.01 1.35
C VAL A 112 -2.77 10.54 1.43
N VAL A 113 -1.98 11.14 2.32
CA VAL A 113 -0.52 10.93 2.41
C VAL A 113 -0.19 10.20 3.70
N LEU A 114 0.27 8.96 3.60
CA LEU A 114 0.78 8.20 4.74
C LEU A 114 2.24 8.59 5.01
N THR A 115 2.61 8.68 6.27
CA THR A 115 3.98 8.91 6.72
C THR A 115 4.24 8.29 8.07
N GLY A 116 5.51 8.23 8.45
CA GLY A 116 5.98 7.69 9.72
C GLY A 116 7.46 8.02 9.93
N SER A 117 8.13 7.28 10.79
CA SER A 117 9.56 7.46 10.99
C SER A 117 10.26 6.18 11.44
N GLN A 118 11.58 6.15 11.26
CA GLN A 118 12.44 5.12 11.85
C GLN A 118 12.75 5.39 13.32
N TYR A 119 12.75 6.67 13.73
CA TYR A 119 12.99 7.08 15.11
C TYR A 119 11.81 7.88 15.68
N PRO A 120 11.50 7.73 17.00
CA PRO A 120 10.48 8.54 17.66
C PRO A 120 10.71 10.03 17.46
N ILE A 121 9.65 10.80 17.21
CA ILE A 121 9.73 12.24 16.90
C ILE A 121 10.35 13.06 18.02
N VAL A 122 10.23 12.57 19.26
CA VAL A 122 10.80 13.21 20.47
C VAL A 122 12.35 13.23 20.45
N ARG A 123 12.99 12.35 19.71
CA ARG A 123 14.45 12.32 19.62
C ARG A 123 14.97 13.51 18.81
N PRO A 124 16.10 14.11 19.21
CA PRO A 124 16.71 15.22 18.45
C PRO A 124 17.11 14.84 17.02
N ASP A 125 17.53 13.60 16.80
CA ASP A 125 18.02 13.02 15.55
C ASP A 125 16.92 12.28 14.75
N SER A 126 15.65 12.46 15.13
CA SER A 126 14.53 11.81 14.48
C SER A 126 14.30 12.30 13.06
N ASP A 127 14.05 11.38 12.15
CA ASP A 127 13.53 11.61 10.80
C ASP A 127 12.05 12.01 10.80
N GLY A 128 11.34 11.77 11.92
CA GLY A 128 9.89 11.98 12.01
C GLY A 128 9.45 13.43 11.80
N ARG A 129 10.25 14.40 12.26
CA ARG A 129 9.94 15.84 12.04
C ARG A 129 9.95 16.20 10.56
N LYS A 130 10.98 15.76 9.85
CA LYS A 130 11.11 15.97 8.40
C LYS A 130 10.02 15.23 7.64
N ASN A 131 9.78 13.96 7.98
CA ASN A 131 8.78 13.14 7.29
C ASN A 131 7.37 13.70 7.46
N LEU A 132 6.99 14.10 8.67
CA LEU A 132 5.68 14.70 8.94
C LEU A 132 5.52 16.05 8.22
N HIS A 133 6.54 16.90 8.26
CA HIS A 133 6.53 18.18 7.54
C HIS A 133 6.40 17.97 6.03
N ASN A 134 7.16 17.06 5.46
CA ASN A 134 7.11 16.74 4.03
C ASN A 134 5.75 16.14 3.63
N ALA A 135 5.16 15.30 4.49
CA ALA A 135 3.82 14.77 4.24
C ALA A 135 2.74 15.87 4.24
N ILE A 136 2.86 16.87 5.12
CA ILE A 136 1.95 18.04 5.16
C ILE A 136 2.09 18.86 3.88
N ILE A 137 3.31 19.13 3.41
CA ILE A 137 3.55 19.82 2.13
C ILE A 137 2.94 19.01 0.98
N ALA A 138 3.26 17.71 0.90
CA ALA A 138 2.72 16.83 -0.13
C ALA A 138 1.19 16.82 -0.13
N ALA A 139 0.55 16.70 1.04
CA ALA A 139 -0.91 16.73 1.18
C ALA A 139 -1.51 18.10 0.80
N SER A 140 -0.74 19.18 0.88
CA SER A 140 -1.20 20.50 0.47
C SER A 140 -1.10 20.75 -1.03
N GLU A 141 -0.20 20.07 -1.75
CA GLU A 141 0.14 20.38 -3.14
C GLU A 141 -0.24 19.29 -4.14
N LEU A 142 -0.33 18.02 -3.70
CA LEU A 142 -0.73 16.90 -4.55
C LEU A 142 -2.19 17.00 -5.01
N THR A 143 -2.49 16.27 -6.06
CA THR A 143 -3.85 15.95 -6.48
C THR A 143 -4.39 14.76 -5.72
N GLY A 144 -5.66 14.39 -5.94
CA GLY A 144 -6.30 13.23 -5.30
C GLY A 144 -5.55 11.93 -5.55
N GLY A 145 -5.65 11.03 -4.57
CA GLY A 145 -5.00 9.73 -4.57
C GLY A 145 -4.39 9.39 -3.21
N VAL A 146 -3.89 8.17 -3.07
CA VAL A 146 -3.21 7.68 -1.86
C VAL A 146 -1.71 7.59 -2.12
N TYR A 147 -0.90 8.14 -1.22
CA TYR A 147 0.54 8.27 -1.35
C TYR A 147 1.27 7.91 -0.06
N ILE A 148 2.54 7.57 -0.18
CA ILE A 148 3.48 7.53 0.96
C ILE A 148 4.49 8.67 0.76
N ALA A 149 4.67 9.53 1.77
CA ALA A 149 5.77 10.48 1.85
C ALA A 149 6.76 10.01 2.92
N PHE A 150 7.98 9.69 2.51
CA PHE A 150 9.03 9.23 3.42
C PHE A 150 10.41 9.74 2.97
N GLY A 151 11.18 10.34 3.89
CA GLY A 151 12.34 11.13 3.51
C GLY A 151 11.91 12.33 2.67
N ASP A 152 12.52 12.49 1.51
CA ASP A 152 12.14 13.52 0.54
C ASP A 152 11.21 12.98 -0.56
N ALA A 153 11.05 11.66 -0.65
CA ALA A 153 10.34 11.01 -1.73
C ALA A 153 8.83 10.91 -1.47
N VAL A 154 8.06 11.06 -2.54
CA VAL A 154 6.63 10.76 -2.56
C VAL A 154 6.37 9.63 -3.54
N ILE A 155 5.69 8.59 -3.06
CA ILE A 155 5.46 7.33 -3.76
C ILE A 155 3.96 7.09 -3.87
N LYS A 156 3.50 6.53 -4.98
CA LYS A 156 2.12 6.07 -5.16
C LYS A 156 1.82 4.94 -4.17
N GLY A 157 0.72 5.00 -3.43
CA GLY A 157 0.46 4.09 -2.31
C GLY A 157 0.52 2.61 -2.67
N CYS A 158 -0.06 2.21 -3.80
CA CYS A 158 -0.06 0.83 -4.30
C CYS A 158 1.26 0.38 -4.98
N ARG A 159 2.28 1.26 -5.02
CA ARG A 159 3.59 0.99 -5.62
C ARG A 159 4.74 1.02 -4.61
N ALA A 160 4.44 1.32 -3.36
CA ALA A 160 5.43 1.43 -2.31
C ALA A 160 5.77 0.07 -1.70
N VAL A 161 7.06 -0.16 -1.45
CA VAL A 161 7.57 -1.33 -0.70
C VAL A 161 8.58 -0.84 0.34
N LYS A 162 8.51 -1.38 1.56
CA LYS A 162 9.54 -1.18 2.57
C LYS A 162 10.73 -2.09 2.28
N THR A 163 11.80 -1.54 1.75
CA THR A 163 12.99 -2.31 1.31
C THR A 163 14.11 -2.34 2.35
N ARG A 164 14.04 -1.51 3.40
CA ARG A 164 15.08 -1.41 4.43
C ARG A 164 14.47 -1.32 5.83
N THR A 165 15.12 -1.96 6.78
CA THR A 165 14.64 -2.03 8.17
C THR A 165 15.05 -0.83 9.01
N THR A 166 16.24 -0.25 8.79
CA THR A 166 16.83 0.79 9.66
C THR A 166 17.19 2.08 8.93
N SER A 167 17.40 2.03 7.61
CA SER A 167 17.78 3.21 6.83
C SER A 167 16.65 4.22 6.76
N LEU A 168 16.99 5.51 6.72
CA LEU A 168 16.02 6.60 6.60
C LEU A 168 15.32 6.62 5.23
N ASN A 169 15.92 6.02 4.20
CA ASN A 169 15.30 5.79 2.90
C ASN A 169 14.66 4.39 2.88
N ALA A 170 13.65 4.18 3.73
CA ALA A 170 13.10 2.86 3.99
C ALA A 170 12.19 2.32 2.87
N PHE A 171 11.62 3.20 2.04
CA PHE A 171 10.65 2.86 1.00
C PHE A 171 11.18 3.14 -0.39
N GLU A 172 10.78 2.29 -1.33
CA GLU A 172 11.04 2.46 -2.77
C GLU A 172 9.74 2.37 -3.57
N SER A 173 9.72 3.07 -4.73
CA SER A 173 8.66 2.97 -5.72
C SER A 173 8.99 1.83 -6.68
N ILE A 174 8.18 0.80 -6.70
CA ILE A 174 8.42 -0.41 -7.50
C ILE A 174 7.62 -0.35 -8.79
N ASN A 175 8.31 -0.55 -9.93
CA ASN A 175 7.73 -0.59 -11.28
C ASN A 175 6.95 0.67 -11.70
N TYR A 176 7.10 1.75 -10.95
CA TYR A 176 6.43 3.04 -11.21
C TYR A 176 7.38 4.19 -10.83
N PRO A 177 7.38 5.32 -11.53
CA PRO A 177 8.19 6.46 -11.14
C PRO A 177 7.78 7.00 -9.77
N TYR A 178 8.72 7.62 -9.06
CA TYR A 178 8.34 8.44 -7.90
C TYR A 178 7.37 9.53 -8.35
N ILE A 179 6.35 9.80 -7.56
CA ILE A 179 5.37 10.86 -7.84
C ILE A 179 6.05 12.23 -7.81
N GLY A 180 7.01 12.40 -6.92
CA GLY A 180 7.78 13.60 -6.77
C GLY A 180 8.65 13.58 -5.54
N ALA A 181 9.16 14.75 -5.19
CA ALA A 181 9.95 14.98 -3.99
C ALA A 181 9.57 16.30 -3.33
N VAL A 182 9.76 16.38 -2.01
CA VAL A 182 9.66 17.64 -1.27
C VAL A 182 11.06 18.20 -1.10
N ALA A 183 11.27 19.41 -1.62
CA ALA A 183 12.54 20.11 -1.52
C ALA A 183 12.33 21.63 -1.39
N ASN A 184 13.19 22.29 -0.62
CA ASN A 184 13.14 23.74 -0.41
C ASN A 184 11.75 24.25 0.07
N GLY A 185 11.03 23.43 0.84
CA GLY A 185 9.72 23.80 1.39
C GLY A 185 8.54 23.71 0.41
N GLY A 186 8.72 23.08 -0.77
CA GLY A 186 7.67 22.85 -1.77
C GLY A 186 7.73 21.44 -2.36
N PHE A 187 6.68 21.04 -3.06
CA PHE A 187 6.60 19.76 -3.75
C PHE A 187 7.00 19.90 -5.22
N ILE A 188 7.88 19.04 -5.67
CA ILE A 188 8.33 18.95 -7.07
C ILE A 188 7.74 17.68 -7.67
N SER A 189 6.81 17.81 -8.62
CA SER A 189 6.20 16.66 -9.29
C SER A 189 7.10 16.12 -10.40
N PHE A 190 7.23 14.79 -10.46
CA PHE A 190 7.96 14.07 -11.52
C PHE A 190 7.03 13.43 -12.54
N VAL A 191 5.73 13.34 -12.22
CA VAL A 191 4.70 12.75 -13.08
C VAL A 191 3.62 13.79 -13.38
N ARG A 192 2.95 13.64 -14.52
CA ARG A 192 1.78 14.46 -14.81
C ARG A 192 0.61 14.00 -13.95
N PRO A 193 -0.21 14.94 -13.41
CA PRO A 193 -1.44 14.56 -12.72
C PRO A 193 -2.35 13.75 -13.64
N GLU A 194 -2.88 12.65 -13.12
CA GLU A 194 -3.88 11.87 -13.86
C GLU A 194 -5.21 12.63 -13.92
N PRO A 195 -6.02 12.45 -14.99
CA PRO A 195 -7.36 13.00 -15.05
C PRO A 195 -8.20 12.52 -13.87
N ARG A 196 -8.95 13.42 -13.25
CA ARG A 196 -9.86 13.07 -12.16
C ARG A 196 -11.03 12.24 -12.70
N LYS A 197 -11.32 11.15 -11.99
CA LYS A 197 -12.52 10.35 -12.17
C LYS A 197 -13.46 10.59 -11.00
N GLU A 198 -14.66 10.03 -11.08
CA GLU A 198 -15.62 10.09 -9.99
C GLU A 198 -15.15 9.24 -8.80
N PHE A 199 -15.16 9.83 -7.61
CA PHE A 199 -14.79 9.13 -6.38
C PHE A 199 -15.72 7.95 -6.13
N SER A 200 -15.12 6.79 -5.93
CA SER A 200 -15.82 5.56 -5.60
C SER A 200 -15.21 4.95 -4.34
N CYS A 201 -16.03 4.59 -3.39
CA CYS A 201 -15.62 4.00 -2.14
C CYS A 201 -16.24 2.63 -1.94
N PHE A 202 -15.40 1.62 -1.69
CA PHE A 202 -15.83 0.29 -1.31
C PHE A 202 -14.87 -0.26 -0.26
N ILE A 203 -15.34 -0.35 0.97
CA ILE A 203 -14.52 -0.68 2.14
C ILE A 203 -14.62 -2.12 2.60
N ASP A 204 -15.54 -2.91 2.02
CA ASP A 204 -15.66 -4.32 2.38
C ASP A 204 -14.51 -5.12 1.78
N ILE A 205 -14.00 -6.08 2.55
CA ILE A 205 -12.87 -6.94 2.21
C ILE A 205 -13.11 -8.35 2.73
N ASP A 206 -12.50 -9.33 2.10
CA ASP A 206 -12.36 -10.68 2.67
C ASP A 206 -10.90 -10.89 3.09
N PRO A 207 -10.59 -10.92 4.39
CA PRO A 207 -9.21 -11.04 4.87
C PRO A 207 -8.62 -12.46 4.73
N ARG A 208 -9.41 -13.45 4.31
CA ARG A 208 -9.01 -14.85 4.20
C ARG A 208 -8.10 -15.13 3.00
N VAL A 209 -7.06 -14.32 2.85
CA VAL A 209 -6.02 -14.44 1.81
C VAL A 209 -4.71 -14.87 2.45
N ALA A 210 -4.06 -15.87 1.87
CA ALA A 210 -2.72 -16.30 2.28
C ALA A 210 -1.67 -15.83 1.27
N LEU A 211 -0.50 -15.41 1.78
CA LEU A 211 0.71 -15.19 0.98
C LEU A 211 1.67 -16.36 1.20
N ILE A 212 2.11 -16.99 0.12
CA ILE A 212 3.04 -18.11 0.13
C ILE A 212 4.27 -17.76 -0.70
N LYS A 213 5.42 -17.70 -0.05
CA LYS A 213 6.71 -17.60 -0.73
C LYS A 213 7.24 -19.00 -1.01
N LEU A 214 7.41 -19.35 -2.28
CA LEU A 214 7.99 -20.64 -2.66
C LEU A 214 9.48 -20.66 -2.36
N ILE A 215 9.95 -21.79 -1.85
CA ILE A 215 11.37 -22.08 -1.70
C ILE A 215 11.70 -23.44 -2.34
N PRO A 216 12.96 -23.70 -2.74
CA PRO A 216 13.38 -25.06 -3.07
C PRO A 216 13.09 -25.99 -1.90
N GLY A 217 12.22 -27.00 -2.13
CA GLY A 217 11.78 -27.91 -1.08
C GLY A 217 10.35 -27.71 -0.57
N THR A 218 9.65 -26.64 -0.94
CA THR A 218 8.22 -26.46 -0.62
C THR A 218 7.44 -27.72 -0.98
N SER A 219 6.69 -28.28 -0.02
CA SER A 219 5.90 -29.48 -0.23
C SER A 219 4.59 -29.16 -0.98
N PRO A 220 4.22 -29.94 -2.01
CA PRO A 220 2.88 -29.86 -2.59
C PRO A 220 1.75 -29.99 -1.57
N ALA A 221 1.88 -30.89 -0.60
CA ALA A 221 0.91 -31.08 0.46
C ALA A 221 0.73 -29.84 1.34
N PHE A 222 1.77 -29.01 1.53
CA PHE A 222 1.65 -27.72 2.21
C PHE A 222 0.73 -26.78 1.43
N LEU A 223 0.92 -26.67 0.12
CA LEU A 223 0.06 -25.82 -0.71
C LEU A 223 -1.40 -26.29 -0.67
N GLU A 224 -1.63 -27.60 -0.78
CA GLU A 224 -2.97 -28.18 -0.74
C GLU A 224 -3.66 -28.02 0.63
N SER A 225 -2.88 -28.02 1.73
CA SER A 225 -3.44 -27.84 3.07
C SER A 225 -4.05 -26.46 3.32
N VAL A 226 -3.70 -25.46 2.52
CA VAL A 226 -4.21 -24.08 2.64
C VAL A 226 -5.74 -24.03 2.51
N ALA A 227 -6.31 -24.85 1.63
CA ALA A 227 -7.76 -24.95 1.46
C ALA A 227 -8.47 -25.35 2.76
N SER A 228 -7.89 -26.29 3.52
CA SER A 228 -8.45 -26.77 4.79
C SER A 228 -8.38 -25.73 5.93
N CYS A 229 -7.59 -24.66 5.76
CA CYS A 229 -7.47 -23.57 6.74
C CYS A 229 -8.57 -22.49 6.59
N GLY A 230 -9.55 -22.67 5.70
CA GLY A 230 -10.63 -21.70 5.46
C GLY A 230 -10.19 -20.48 4.64
N ILE A 231 -9.02 -20.52 4.00
CA ILE A 231 -8.53 -19.49 3.10
C ILE A 231 -9.41 -19.42 1.85
N LYS A 232 -9.64 -18.22 1.34
CA LYS A 232 -10.48 -17.90 0.18
C LYS A 232 -9.73 -17.32 -1.00
N GLY A 233 -8.44 -17.10 -0.86
CA GLY A 233 -7.55 -16.66 -1.94
C GLY A 233 -6.08 -16.86 -1.57
N VAL A 234 -5.25 -17.09 -2.56
CA VAL A 234 -3.81 -17.31 -2.36
C VAL A 234 -3.02 -16.42 -3.29
N VAL A 235 -2.05 -15.69 -2.73
CA VAL A 235 -0.99 -15.02 -3.49
C VAL A 235 0.27 -15.84 -3.35
N VAL A 236 0.93 -16.16 -4.46
CA VAL A 236 2.16 -16.97 -4.48
C VAL A 236 3.30 -16.13 -5.01
N GLU A 237 4.33 -15.91 -4.19
CA GLU A 237 5.63 -15.40 -4.66
C GLU A 237 6.40 -16.53 -5.32
N ALA A 238 6.33 -16.59 -6.64
CA ALA A 238 6.98 -17.58 -7.49
C ALA A 238 8.42 -17.17 -7.85
N PHE A 239 9.15 -18.04 -8.52
CA PHE A 239 10.53 -17.78 -8.92
C PHE A 239 10.59 -16.97 -10.22
N GLY A 240 11.48 -15.98 -10.27
CA GLY A 240 11.75 -15.19 -11.49
C GLY A 240 10.47 -14.67 -12.13
N LEU A 241 10.21 -15.00 -13.38
CA LEU A 241 9.04 -14.56 -14.16
C LEU A 241 7.71 -15.24 -13.76
N GLY A 242 7.65 -15.99 -12.67
CA GLY A 242 6.45 -16.73 -12.25
C GLY A 242 6.62 -18.25 -12.33
N GLY A 243 7.88 -18.74 -12.36
CA GLY A 243 8.19 -20.17 -12.40
C GLY A 243 7.83 -20.87 -11.08
N VAL A 244 7.33 -22.12 -11.19
CA VAL A 244 7.08 -23.03 -10.06
C VAL A 244 7.70 -24.39 -10.33
N HIS A 245 7.89 -25.21 -9.29
CA HIS A 245 8.34 -26.58 -9.51
C HIS A 245 7.29 -27.45 -10.21
N ASN A 246 7.73 -28.29 -11.15
CA ASN A 246 6.86 -29.19 -11.91
C ASN A 246 7.45 -30.60 -12.09
N PHE A 247 8.60 -30.88 -11.53
CA PHE A 247 9.30 -32.17 -11.76
C PHE A 247 9.15 -33.16 -10.60
N ARG A 248 9.75 -32.90 -9.42
CA ARG A 248 9.68 -33.81 -8.26
C ARG A 248 8.58 -33.43 -7.27
N ARG A 249 8.27 -32.16 -7.23
CA ARG A 249 7.22 -31.55 -6.41
C ARG A 249 6.38 -30.71 -7.36
N ASP A 250 5.30 -31.29 -7.82
CA ASP A 250 4.44 -30.61 -8.80
C ASP A 250 3.54 -29.59 -8.11
N HIS A 251 4.05 -28.37 -8.01
CA HIS A 251 3.29 -27.24 -7.47
C HIS A 251 2.18 -26.79 -8.44
N ALA A 252 2.37 -26.95 -9.77
CA ALA A 252 1.34 -26.57 -10.72
C ALA A 252 0.06 -27.38 -10.50
N MET A 253 0.20 -28.69 -10.25
CA MET A 253 -0.93 -29.54 -9.91
C MET A 253 -1.59 -29.16 -8.58
N SER A 254 -0.80 -28.80 -7.55
CA SER A 254 -1.35 -28.37 -6.26
C SER A 254 -2.08 -27.03 -6.35
N LEU A 255 -1.55 -26.07 -7.12
CA LEU A 255 -2.22 -24.79 -7.36
C LEU A 255 -3.51 -24.98 -8.16
N LYS A 256 -3.50 -25.90 -9.14
CA LYS A 256 -4.72 -26.25 -9.89
C LYS A 256 -5.81 -26.81 -8.96
N LYS A 257 -5.48 -27.68 -8.00
CA LYS A 257 -6.45 -28.19 -7.03
C LYS A 257 -7.13 -27.08 -6.24
N LEU A 258 -6.38 -26.04 -5.81
CA LEU A 258 -6.97 -24.88 -5.14
C LEU A 258 -7.97 -24.16 -6.03
N ILE A 259 -7.64 -24.00 -7.31
CA ILE A 259 -8.53 -23.35 -8.28
C ILE A 259 -9.78 -24.20 -8.54
N ASP A 260 -9.63 -25.52 -8.63
CA ASP A 260 -10.76 -26.45 -8.79
C ASP A 260 -11.69 -26.46 -7.54
N GLU A 261 -11.21 -25.95 -6.39
CA GLU A 261 -11.99 -25.72 -5.15
C GLU A 261 -12.47 -24.26 -5.01
N ASP A 262 -12.53 -23.51 -6.11
CA ASP A 262 -12.94 -22.09 -6.15
C ASP A 262 -12.09 -21.16 -5.28
N ILE A 263 -10.81 -21.48 -5.09
CA ILE A 263 -9.83 -20.62 -4.42
C ILE A 263 -8.94 -19.97 -5.49
N PRO A 264 -9.09 -18.67 -5.77
CA PRO A 264 -8.24 -17.97 -6.74
C PRO A 264 -6.78 -17.96 -6.29
N VAL A 265 -5.90 -18.26 -7.23
CA VAL A 265 -4.44 -18.23 -7.07
C VAL A 265 -3.87 -17.12 -7.93
N VAL A 266 -3.22 -16.16 -7.29
CA VAL A 266 -2.54 -15.04 -7.92
C VAL A 266 -1.03 -15.26 -7.85
N LEU A 267 -0.34 -15.22 -8.98
CA LEU A 267 1.13 -15.34 -9.04
C LEU A 267 1.77 -13.97 -9.13
N THR A 268 2.70 -13.71 -8.21
CA THR A 268 3.65 -12.61 -8.25
C THR A 268 5.08 -13.16 -8.25
N SER A 269 6.08 -12.29 -8.33
CA SER A 269 7.49 -12.66 -8.32
C SER A 269 8.14 -12.39 -6.96
N GLN A 270 9.15 -13.20 -6.62
CA GLN A 270 10.08 -12.89 -5.53
C GLN A 270 11.04 -11.76 -5.87
N CYS A 271 11.15 -11.41 -7.16
CA CYS A 271 11.88 -10.23 -7.62
C CYS A 271 11.00 -9.00 -7.46
N LEU A 272 11.54 -7.95 -6.84
CA LEU A 272 10.78 -6.71 -6.59
C LEU A 272 10.48 -5.93 -7.87
N TYR A 273 11.37 -6.01 -8.84
CA TYR A 273 11.27 -5.25 -10.08
C TYR A 273 10.88 -6.14 -11.25
N GLU A 274 10.22 -5.53 -12.23
CA GLU A 274 9.70 -6.14 -13.45
C GLU A 274 8.41 -6.94 -13.21
N ALA A 275 7.79 -7.39 -14.31
CA ALA A 275 6.52 -8.09 -14.25
C ALA A 275 6.72 -9.60 -14.06
N SER A 276 5.78 -10.23 -13.36
CA SER A 276 5.59 -11.67 -13.47
C SER A 276 4.85 -11.97 -14.77
N SER A 277 5.48 -12.72 -15.66
CA SER A 277 4.91 -13.10 -16.96
C SER A 277 4.95 -14.63 -17.12
N PRO A 278 3.93 -15.34 -16.63
CA PRO A 278 3.88 -16.78 -16.68
C PRO A 278 3.80 -17.34 -18.12
N ASP A 279 3.66 -16.49 -19.14
CA ASP A 279 3.47 -16.92 -20.54
C ASP A 279 4.77 -17.27 -21.29
N ILE A 280 5.95 -16.98 -20.71
CA ILE A 280 7.23 -17.06 -21.46
C ILE A 280 7.82 -18.48 -21.45
N TYR A 281 7.54 -19.31 -20.46
CA TYR A 281 8.11 -20.65 -20.34
C TYR A 281 7.07 -21.76 -20.56
N GLU A 282 7.49 -22.88 -21.17
CA GLU A 282 6.62 -24.04 -21.43
C GLU A 282 5.95 -24.58 -20.15
N VAL A 283 6.69 -24.57 -19.03
CA VAL A 283 6.17 -24.93 -17.70
C VAL A 283 5.03 -24.01 -17.26
N SER A 284 5.07 -22.77 -17.69
CA SER A 284 4.10 -21.74 -17.33
C SER A 284 2.80 -21.84 -18.16
N HIS A 285 2.83 -22.46 -19.34
CA HIS A 285 1.61 -22.75 -20.12
C HIS A 285 0.66 -23.65 -19.33
N THR A 286 1.20 -24.67 -18.66
CA THR A 286 0.40 -25.56 -17.79
C THR A 286 -0.26 -24.78 -16.65
N LEU A 287 0.42 -23.77 -16.08
CA LEU A 287 -0.13 -22.93 -15.01
C LEU A 287 -1.22 -21.99 -15.54
N ARG A 288 -1.01 -21.34 -16.69
CA ARG A 288 -2.02 -20.48 -17.31
C ARG A 288 -3.29 -21.27 -17.62
N ASP A 289 -3.13 -22.44 -18.25
CA ASP A 289 -4.26 -23.31 -18.62
C ASP A 289 -4.99 -23.86 -17.36
N SER A 290 -4.33 -23.85 -16.18
CA SER A 290 -4.95 -24.19 -14.90
C SER A 290 -5.84 -23.08 -14.33
N GLY A 291 -5.80 -21.86 -14.89
CA GLY A 291 -6.60 -20.72 -14.42
C GLY A 291 -5.95 -19.84 -13.36
N VAL A 292 -4.65 -19.93 -13.19
CA VAL A 292 -3.85 -19.02 -12.35
C VAL A 292 -3.94 -17.58 -12.87
N ILE A 293 -3.98 -16.61 -11.97
CA ILE A 293 -4.07 -15.18 -12.27
C ILE A 293 -2.66 -14.56 -12.14
N SER A 294 -2.21 -13.82 -13.16
CA SER A 294 -0.97 -13.04 -13.05
C SER A 294 -1.20 -11.77 -12.23
N ALA A 295 -0.27 -11.46 -11.32
CA ALA A 295 -0.21 -10.16 -10.64
C ALA A 295 0.39 -9.07 -11.54
N ALA A 296 0.80 -9.39 -12.77
CA ALA A 296 1.51 -8.47 -13.66
C ALA A 296 2.75 -7.87 -12.96
N ASP A 297 2.85 -6.54 -12.91
CA ASP A 297 3.95 -5.82 -12.26
C ASP A 297 3.58 -5.24 -10.88
N MET A 298 2.49 -5.73 -10.27
CA MET A 298 2.08 -5.34 -8.91
C MET A 298 3.15 -5.72 -7.88
N THR A 299 3.27 -4.91 -6.84
CA THR A 299 4.00 -5.33 -5.63
C THR A 299 3.24 -6.47 -4.94
N THR A 300 3.93 -7.26 -4.12
CA THR A 300 3.28 -8.30 -3.32
C THR A 300 2.20 -7.71 -2.40
N GLU A 301 2.48 -6.55 -1.80
CA GLU A 301 1.54 -5.84 -0.93
C GLU A 301 0.28 -5.43 -1.70
N ALA A 302 0.44 -4.91 -2.91
CA ALA A 302 -0.69 -4.56 -3.76
C ALA A 302 -1.48 -5.80 -4.21
N ALA A 303 -0.81 -6.87 -4.60
CA ALA A 303 -1.47 -8.11 -5.04
C ALA A 303 -2.31 -8.74 -3.91
N VAL A 304 -1.77 -8.81 -2.68
CA VAL A 304 -2.46 -9.35 -1.50
C VAL A 304 -3.67 -8.49 -1.15
N THR A 305 -3.49 -7.18 -1.03
CA THR A 305 -4.56 -6.26 -0.64
C THR A 305 -5.63 -6.13 -1.72
N LYS A 306 -5.25 -6.16 -3.00
CA LYS A 306 -6.20 -6.20 -4.11
C LYS A 306 -7.05 -7.46 -4.08
N LEU A 307 -6.45 -8.63 -3.84
CA LEU A 307 -7.20 -9.88 -3.76
C LEU A 307 -8.19 -9.87 -2.58
N MET A 308 -7.80 -9.38 -1.40
CA MET A 308 -8.72 -9.19 -0.27
C MET A 308 -9.89 -8.26 -0.62
N TRP A 309 -9.60 -7.17 -1.31
CA TRP A 309 -10.62 -6.20 -1.74
C TRP A 309 -11.54 -6.77 -2.82
N VAL A 310 -11.00 -7.50 -3.80
CA VAL A 310 -11.78 -8.18 -4.85
C VAL A 310 -12.70 -9.24 -4.25
N LEU A 311 -12.19 -10.05 -3.31
CA LEU A 311 -13.01 -11.05 -2.61
C LEU A 311 -14.08 -10.44 -1.71
N GLY A 312 -13.91 -9.21 -1.26
CA GLY A 312 -14.97 -8.44 -0.62
C GLY A 312 -16.14 -8.08 -1.57
N HIS A 313 -15.86 -8.03 -2.89
CA HIS A 313 -16.88 -7.77 -3.89
C HIS A 313 -17.54 -9.05 -4.40
N THR A 314 -16.77 -10.11 -4.62
CA THR A 314 -17.26 -11.32 -5.30
C THR A 314 -16.36 -12.52 -5.04
N HIS A 315 -16.98 -13.71 -4.98
CA HIS A 315 -16.30 -15.00 -5.02
C HIS A 315 -16.48 -15.74 -6.36
N ASP A 316 -17.12 -15.11 -7.34
CA ASP A 316 -17.25 -15.64 -8.71
C ASP A 316 -15.86 -15.60 -9.37
N MET A 317 -15.32 -16.76 -9.76
CA MET A 317 -13.94 -16.90 -10.24
C MET A 317 -13.67 -16.08 -11.50
N ASP A 318 -14.64 -15.95 -12.42
CA ASP A 318 -14.45 -15.19 -13.66
C ASP A 318 -14.42 -13.69 -13.37
N LYS A 319 -15.27 -13.21 -12.44
CA LYS A 319 -15.23 -11.82 -11.98
C LYS A 319 -13.95 -11.54 -11.20
N VAL A 320 -13.50 -12.44 -10.36
CA VAL A 320 -12.21 -12.31 -9.64
C VAL A 320 -11.07 -12.14 -10.65
N ARG A 321 -10.98 -13.00 -11.67
CA ARG A 321 -9.95 -12.87 -12.74
C ARG A 321 -10.03 -11.52 -13.44
N GLN A 322 -11.22 -11.10 -13.83
CA GLN A 322 -11.44 -9.83 -14.50
C GLN A 322 -11.03 -8.65 -13.63
N MET A 323 -11.45 -8.65 -12.36
CA MET A 323 -11.13 -7.56 -11.42
C MET A 323 -9.64 -7.54 -11.06
N MET A 324 -8.98 -8.69 -10.91
CA MET A 324 -7.53 -8.74 -10.67
C MET A 324 -6.71 -8.21 -11.84
N ALA A 325 -7.17 -8.41 -13.08
CA ALA A 325 -6.50 -7.92 -14.28
C ALA A 325 -6.74 -6.43 -14.58
N TRP A 326 -7.74 -5.80 -13.97
CA TRP A 326 -8.08 -4.39 -14.20
C TRP A 326 -7.18 -3.47 -13.37
N ASP A 327 -6.68 -2.39 -13.97
CA ASP A 327 -5.95 -1.33 -13.25
C ASP A 327 -6.93 -0.33 -12.61
N TYR A 328 -6.96 -0.24 -11.29
CA TYR A 328 -7.87 0.62 -10.52
C TYR A 328 -7.23 1.94 -10.08
N CYS A 329 -5.96 1.90 -9.68
CA CYS A 329 -5.28 3.02 -9.05
C CYS A 329 -3.81 3.15 -9.49
N GLY A 330 -3.45 2.56 -10.63
CA GLY A 330 -2.10 2.56 -11.17
C GLY A 330 -1.21 1.47 -10.57
N GLU A 331 -1.81 0.41 -10.03
CA GLU A 331 -1.10 -0.76 -9.50
C GLU A 331 -0.61 -1.71 -10.58
N ILE A 332 -1.11 -1.58 -11.82
CA ILE A 332 -0.65 -2.31 -13.00
C ILE A 332 -0.18 -1.31 -14.06
N ASN A 333 0.98 -1.53 -14.63
CA ASN A 333 1.48 -0.74 -15.75
C ASN A 333 1.23 -1.50 -17.06
N ALA A 334 0.23 -1.07 -17.82
CA ALA A 334 -0.18 -1.71 -19.07
C ALA A 334 0.97 -1.80 -20.12
N ASP A 335 1.90 -0.84 -20.10
CA ASP A 335 3.05 -0.81 -21.04
C ASP A 335 4.13 -1.87 -20.73
N ARG A 336 4.05 -2.54 -19.58
CA ARG A 336 4.99 -3.57 -19.14
C ARG A 336 4.40 -4.99 -19.11
N VAL A 337 3.12 -5.11 -19.42
CA VAL A 337 2.43 -6.40 -19.58
C VAL A 337 2.56 -6.78 -21.06
N MET A 338 3.68 -7.42 -21.42
CA MET A 338 3.87 -8.02 -22.75
C MET A 338 3.69 -9.52 -22.69
#